data_fdb3965598083cb8a9e019add45edd1d
#
_entry.id   fdb3965598083cb8a9e019add45edd1d
#
_cell.length_a   1.000
_cell.length_b   1.000
_cell.length_c   1.000
_cell.angle_alpha   90.00
_cell.angle_beta   90.00
_cell.angle_gamma   90.00
#
_symmetry.space_group_name_H-M   'P 1'
#
loop_
_entity.id
_entity.type
_entity.pdbx_description
1 polymer ?
#
loop_
_entity_poly.entity_id
_entity_poly.type
_entity_poly.pdbx_seq_one_letter_code
_entity_poly.pdbx_strand_id
1 'polypeptide(L)'
;MDSLIEKIKEHVMEECQKYKEALDLAKKYGADETAVALGALLHDIALIEKAGTRKDHHQNGKILSDEILDRFSCPQNLKNRVLGCVLNHRSSKNATNIEEICVCDADCLAHMDNIPMLFNSAFNRNGVSLNEVRSWMRDSFEHDYNDLSDRTKEAFLDRYNMIKNVVLGDI
;
A
#
# COMPACT_ATOMS: atom_id res chain seq x y z
N MET A 1 -12.99 -18.72 5.61
CA MET A 1 -12.07 -17.68 5.12
C MET A 1 -12.15 -16.39 5.96
N ASP A 2 -13.33 -15.86 6.24
CA ASP A 2 -13.53 -14.68 7.09
C ASP A 2 -12.86 -14.80 8.46
N SER A 3 -12.88 -16.01 9.06
CA SER A 3 -12.19 -16.29 10.32
C SER A 3 -10.66 -16.14 10.27
N LEU A 4 -10.02 -16.39 9.13
CA LEU A 4 -8.57 -16.22 8.97
C LEU A 4 -8.19 -14.73 8.86
N ILE A 5 -8.96 -14.00 8.06
CA ILE A 5 -8.78 -12.54 7.90
C ILE A 5 -8.95 -11.84 9.26
N GLU A 6 -10.01 -12.15 10.01
CA GLU A 6 -10.25 -11.53 11.32
C GLU A 6 -9.14 -11.84 12.34
N LYS A 7 -8.62 -13.08 12.38
CA LYS A 7 -7.50 -13.44 13.25
C LYS A 7 -6.21 -12.68 12.89
N ILE A 8 -5.95 -12.46 11.61
CA ILE A 8 -4.79 -11.70 11.16
C ILE A 8 -4.97 -10.20 11.43
N LYS A 9 -6.18 -9.65 11.23
CA LYS A 9 -6.51 -8.26 11.63
C LYS A 9 -6.26 -8.03 13.12
N GLU A 10 -6.73 -8.91 13.97
CA GLU A 10 -6.50 -8.83 15.43
C GLU A 10 -5.01 -8.87 15.77
N HIS A 11 -4.23 -9.65 15.02
CA HIS A 11 -2.79 -9.74 15.22
C HIS A 11 -2.05 -8.48 14.77
N VAL A 12 -2.46 -7.87 13.64
CA VAL A 12 -1.81 -6.67 13.07
C VAL A 12 -2.30 -5.37 13.73
N MET A 13 -3.42 -5.41 14.46
CA MET A 13 -4.00 -4.28 15.23
C MET A 13 -4.32 -3.00 14.42
N GLU A 14 -4.47 -3.08 13.10
CA GLU A 14 -4.82 -1.91 12.29
C GLU A 14 -5.93 -2.21 11.27
N GLU A 15 -7.04 -1.46 11.35
CA GLU A 15 -7.92 -1.21 10.20
C GLU A 15 -7.28 -0.10 9.36
N CYS A 16 -6.59 -0.47 8.31
CA CYS A 16 -5.92 0.45 7.42
C CYS A 16 -6.90 0.90 6.33
N GLN A 17 -6.88 2.19 5.98
CA GLN A 17 -7.58 2.70 4.79
C GLN A 17 -7.18 1.93 3.53
N LYS A 18 -5.93 1.55 3.41
CA LYS A 18 -5.36 0.69 2.37
C LYS A 18 -6.12 -0.63 2.19
N TYR A 19 -6.60 -1.23 3.29
CA TYR A 19 -7.38 -2.47 3.25
C TYR A 19 -8.71 -2.31 2.51
N LYS A 20 -9.43 -1.22 2.77
CA LYS A 20 -10.71 -0.94 2.09
C LYS A 20 -10.50 -0.69 0.61
N GLU A 21 -9.54 0.15 0.26
CA GLU A 21 -9.22 0.46 -1.14
C GLU A 21 -8.76 -0.78 -1.90
N ALA A 22 -7.95 -1.64 -1.28
CA ALA A 22 -7.51 -2.89 -1.88
C ALA A 22 -8.69 -3.81 -2.21
N LEU A 23 -9.67 -3.94 -1.30
CA LEU A 23 -10.88 -4.73 -1.54
C LEU A 23 -11.77 -4.13 -2.64
N ASP A 24 -11.91 -2.81 -2.70
CA ASP A 24 -12.67 -2.15 -3.74
C ASP A 24 -12.03 -2.38 -5.13
N LEU A 25 -10.70 -2.32 -5.20
CA LEU A 25 -9.95 -2.65 -6.41
C LEU A 25 -10.06 -4.14 -6.75
N ALA A 26 -9.99 -5.05 -5.77
CA ALA A 26 -10.13 -6.49 -5.99
C ALA A 26 -11.48 -6.82 -6.62
N LYS A 27 -12.57 -6.26 -6.10
CA LYS A 27 -13.92 -6.41 -6.68
C LYS A 27 -14.00 -5.86 -8.10
N LYS A 28 -13.47 -4.65 -8.30
CA LYS A 28 -13.48 -3.98 -9.60
C LYS A 28 -12.69 -4.73 -10.65
N TYR A 29 -11.60 -5.38 -10.29
CA TYR A 29 -10.68 -6.04 -11.21
C TYR A 29 -10.85 -7.56 -11.27
N GLY A 30 -11.73 -8.14 -10.45
CA GLY A 30 -12.01 -9.59 -10.42
C GLY A 30 -10.85 -10.39 -9.78
N ALA A 31 -10.12 -9.81 -8.85
CA ALA A 31 -9.07 -10.48 -8.10
C ALA A 31 -9.62 -11.32 -6.95
N ASP A 32 -8.81 -12.22 -6.40
CA ASP A 32 -9.15 -12.96 -5.19
C ASP A 32 -9.18 -12.02 -3.96
N GLU A 33 -10.38 -11.65 -3.51
CA GLU A 33 -10.57 -10.72 -2.40
C GLU A 33 -9.87 -11.17 -1.12
N THR A 34 -9.76 -12.49 -0.88
CA THR A 34 -9.06 -13.02 0.30
C THR A 34 -7.55 -12.80 0.22
N ALA A 35 -6.95 -13.08 -0.94
CA ALA A 35 -5.53 -12.87 -1.14
C ALA A 35 -5.17 -11.38 -1.05
N VAL A 36 -6.00 -10.52 -1.66
CA VAL A 36 -5.82 -9.05 -1.61
C VAL A 36 -6.00 -8.52 -0.19
N ALA A 37 -7.03 -8.97 0.55
CA ALA A 37 -7.26 -8.59 1.93
C ALA A 37 -6.06 -8.89 2.82
N LEU A 38 -5.56 -10.12 2.76
CA LEU A 38 -4.40 -10.53 3.56
C LEU A 38 -3.12 -9.83 3.12
N GLY A 39 -2.93 -9.64 1.82
CA GLY A 39 -1.81 -8.87 1.27
C GLY A 39 -1.80 -7.43 1.76
N ALA A 40 -2.95 -6.75 1.73
CA ALA A 40 -3.10 -5.39 2.22
C ALA A 40 -2.89 -5.25 3.73
N LEU A 41 -3.26 -6.25 4.52
CA LEU A 41 -2.99 -6.26 5.97
C LEU A 41 -1.51 -6.45 6.30
N LEU A 42 -0.79 -7.23 5.49
CA LEU A 42 0.57 -7.68 5.81
C LEU A 42 1.67 -6.93 5.04
N HIS A 43 1.34 -6.10 4.02
CA HIS A 43 2.37 -5.52 3.13
C HIS A 43 3.44 -4.71 3.89
N ASP A 44 3.08 -4.00 4.94
CA ASP A 44 3.95 -3.16 5.76
C ASP A 44 4.31 -3.77 7.13
N ILE A 45 4.05 -5.08 7.35
CA ILE A 45 4.28 -5.74 8.65
C ILE A 45 5.71 -5.56 9.16
N ALA A 46 6.71 -5.53 8.28
CA ALA A 46 8.09 -5.31 8.68
C ALA A 46 8.35 -3.91 9.24
N LEU A 47 7.58 -2.89 8.81
CA LEU A 47 7.66 -1.54 9.38
C LEU A 47 7.03 -1.49 10.76
N ILE A 48 5.90 -2.19 10.95
CA ILE A 48 5.19 -2.29 12.22
C ILE A 48 6.07 -2.99 13.26
N GLU A 49 6.65 -4.14 12.89
CA GLU A 49 7.53 -4.95 13.73
C GLU A 49 8.97 -4.40 13.83
N LYS A 50 9.28 -3.28 13.14
CA LYS A 50 10.62 -2.67 13.09
C LYS A 50 11.70 -3.64 12.63
N ALA A 51 11.36 -4.53 11.69
CA ALA A 51 12.24 -5.54 11.14
C ALA A 51 12.96 -5.01 9.89
N GLY A 52 14.16 -4.49 10.09
CA GLY A 52 15.00 -3.95 9.00
C GLY A 52 14.76 -2.47 8.72
N THR A 53 14.99 -2.07 7.48
CA THR A 53 14.91 -0.68 7.03
C THR A 53 13.74 -0.46 6.07
N ARG A 54 13.38 0.82 5.84
CA ARG A 54 12.35 1.17 4.84
C ARG A 54 12.72 0.72 3.42
N LYS A 55 14.00 0.47 3.14
CA LYS A 55 14.46 0.04 1.82
C LYS A 55 14.16 -1.44 1.55
N ASP A 56 14.25 -2.27 2.57
CA ASP A 56 14.13 -3.75 2.49
C ASP A 56 12.87 -4.31 3.17
N HIS A 57 11.94 -3.42 3.62
CA HIS A 57 10.74 -3.82 4.36
C HIS A 57 9.87 -4.84 3.62
N HIS A 58 9.78 -4.77 2.29
CA HIS A 58 9.02 -5.71 1.47
C HIS A 58 9.61 -7.13 1.50
N GLN A 59 10.94 -7.25 1.56
CA GLN A 59 11.62 -8.55 1.66
C GLN A 59 11.47 -9.13 3.07
N ASN A 60 11.71 -8.31 4.09
CA ASN A 60 11.52 -8.70 5.49
C ASN A 60 10.04 -8.94 5.80
N GLY A 61 9.14 -8.14 5.22
CA GLY A 61 7.70 -8.31 5.31
C GLY A 61 7.24 -9.66 4.77
N LYS A 62 7.79 -10.10 3.64
CA LYS A 62 7.50 -11.43 3.10
C LYS A 62 7.90 -12.54 4.09
N ILE A 63 9.07 -12.45 4.74
CA ILE A 63 9.53 -13.44 5.72
C ILE A 63 8.58 -13.47 6.93
N LEU A 64 8.28 -12.32 7.51
CA LEU A 64 7.35 -12.22 8.65
C LEU A 64 5.94 -12.70 8.29
N SER A 65 5.46 -12.34 7.10
CA SER A 65 4.15 -12.78 6.61
C SER A 65 4.08 -14.29 6.42
N ASP A 66 5.16 -14.92 5.95
CA ASP A 66 5.24 -16.38 5.81
C ASP A 66 5.06 -17.07 7.17
N GLU A 67 5.77 -16.60 8.20
CA GLU A 67 5.66 -17.09 9.57
C GLU A 67 4.27 -16.88 10.17
N ILE A 68 3.68 -15.69 9.96
CA ILE A 68 2.33 -15.36 10.44
C ILE A 68 1.30 -16.29 9.78
N LEU A 69 1.35 -16.43 8.45
CA LEU A 69 0.41 -17.24 7.69
C LEU A 69 0.51 -18.74 8.06
N ASP A 70 1.71 -19.24 8.35
CA ASP A 70 1.90 -20.61 8.86
C ASP A 70 1.28 -20.81 10.24
N ARG A 71 1.47 -19.83 11.13
CA ARG A 71 0.90 -19.87 12.50
C ARG A 71 -0.62 -19.98 12.46
N PHE A 72 -1.26 -19.36 11.47
CA PHE A 72 -2.71 -19.43 11.26
C PHE A 72 -3.16 -20.54 10.29
N SER A 73 -2.26 -21.45 9.90
CA SER A 73 -2.55 -22.58 9.00
C SER A 73 -3.16 -22.15 7.67
N CYS A 74 -2.63 -21.07 7.08
CA CYS A 74 -3.06 -20.57 5.77
C CYS A 74 -2.79 -21.63 4.67
N PRO A 75 -3.75 -21.94 3.79
CA PRO A 75 -3.53 -22.85 2.69
C PRO A 75 -2.39 -22.38 1.77
N GLN A 76 -1.50 -23.28 1.36
CA GLN A 76 -0.26 -22.96 0.63
C GLN A 76 -0.51 -22.12 -0.64
N ASN A 77 -1.55 -22.43 -1.41
CA ASN A 77 -1.87 -21.66 -2.61
C ASN A 77 -2.25 -20.21 -2.31
N LEU A 78 -3.05 -19.98 -1.26
CA LEU A 78 -3.41 -18.65 -0.80
C LEU A 78 -2.17 -17.93 -0.23
N LYS A 79 -1.37 -18.62 0.60
CA LYS A 79 -0.13 -18.10 1.17
C LYS A 79 0.81 -17.58 0.08
N ASN A 80 1.04 -18.35 -0.98
CA ASN A 80 1.92 -17.93 -2.07
C ASN A 80 1.46 -16.63 -2.74
N ARG A 81 0.15 -16.44 -2.95
CA ARG A 81 -0.40 -15.20 -3.51
C ARG A 81 -0.23 -14.02 -2.55
N VAL A 82 -0.51 -14.21 -1.27
CA VAL A 82 -0.32 -13.17 -0.25
C VAL A 82 1.13 -12.74 -0.16
N LEU A 83 2.07 -13.69 -0.16
CA LEU A 83 3.51 -13.40 -0.13
C LEU A 83 3.99 -12.65 -1.38
N GLY A 84 3.37 -12.91 -2.53
CA GLY A 84 3.58 -12.13 -3.76
C GLY A 84 3.12 -10.68 -3.58
N CYS A 85 1.92 -10.46 -3.05
CA CYS A 85 1.41 -9.13 -2.74
C CYS A 85 2.36 -8.35 -1.82
N VAL A 86 2.80 -8.98 -0.72
CA VAL A 86 3.74 -8.34 0.23
C VAL A 86 5.09 -8.01 -0.42
N LEU A 87 5.63 -8.92 -1.23
CA LEU A 87 6.94 -8.70 -1.86
C LEU A 87 6.92 -7.60 -2.91
N ASN A 88 5.84 -7.51 -3.71
CA ASN A 88 5.79 -6.69 -4.92
C ASN A 88 4.98 -5.39 -4.75
N HIS A 89 4.45 -5.07 -3.54
CA HIS A 89 3.58 -3.93 -3.31
C HIS A 89 4.18 -2.56 -3.64
N ARG A 90 5.50 -2.44 -3.71
CA ARG A 90 6.20 -1.15 -3.90
C ARG A 90 6.05 -0.52 -5.28
N SER A 91 5.71 -1.29 -6.31
CA SER A 91 5.47 -0.76 -7.65
C SER A 91 4.70 -1.77 -8.48
N SER A 92 3.65 -1.32 -9.17
CA SER A 92 2.86 -2.15 -10.08
C SER A 92 3.70 -2.77 -11.22
N LYS A 93 4.86 -2.17 -11.51
CA LYS A 93 5.83 -2.70 -12.51
C LYS A 93 6.47 -4.03 -12.08
N ASN A 94 6.47 -4.31 -10.78
CA ASN A 94 6.98 -5.56 -10.21
C ASN A 94 5.87 -6.63 -10.09
N ALA A 95 4.62 -6.23 -10.21
CA ALA A 95 3.48 -7.12 -10.05
C ALA A 95 3.40 -8.16 -11.18
N THR A 96 3.14 -9.40 -10.82
CA THR A 96 3.04 -10.54 -11.75
C THR A 96 1.61 -11.03 -11.95
N ASN A 97 0.69 -10.57 -11.11
CA ASN A 97 -0.74 -10.93 -11.15
C ASN A 97 -1.62 -9.78 -10.65
N ILE A 98 -2.93 -9.98 -10.75
CA ILE A 98 -3.91 -8.92 -10.45
C ILE A 98 -4.01 -8.61 -8.94
N GLU A 99 -3.80 -9.59 -8.08
CA GLU A 99 -3.81 -9.41 -6.62
C GLU A 99 -2.68 -8.48 -6.17
N GLU A 100 -1.49 -8.67 -6.71
CA GLU A 100 -0.32 -7.82 -6.44
C GLU A 100 -0.56 -6.38 -6.92
N ILE A 101 -1.19 -6.22 -8.11
CA ILE A 101 -1.60 -4.90 -8.62
C ILE A 101 -2.59 -4.23 -7.65
N CYS A 102 -3.60 -4.95 -7.18
CA CYS A 102 -4.61 -4.38 -6.27
C CYS A 102 -3.97 -3.86 -4.96
N VAL A 103 -3.04 -4.61 -4.39
CA VAL A 103 -2.36 -4.19 -3.14
C VAL A 103 -1.44 -3.01 -3.37
N CYS A 104 -0.65 -3.03 -4.44
CA CYS A 104 0.23 -1.91 -4.80
C CYS A 104 -0.56 -0.62 -5.09
N ASP A 105 -1.58 -0.71 -5.95
CA ASP A 105 -2.40 0.44 -6.31
C ASP A 105 -3.14 1.02 -5.09
N ALA A 106 -3.64 0.16 -4.20
CA ALA A 106 -4.29 0.61 -2.97
C ALA A 106 -3.33 1.33 -2.02
N ASP A 107 -2.08 0.87 -1.92
CA ASP A 107 -1.05 1.55 -1.12
C ASP A 107 -0.74 2.94 -1.67
N CYS A 108 -0.52 3.06 -2.97
CA CYS A 108 -0.30 4.34 -3.64
C CYS A 108 -1.51 5.28 -3.50
N LEU A 109 -2.73 4.79 -3.71
CA LEU A 109 -3.95 5.60 -3.58
C LEU A 109 -4.14 6.09 -2.14
N ALA A 110 -3.94 5.23 -1.14
CA ALA A 110 -4.07 5.62 0.26
C ALA A 110 -3.08 6.71 0.67
N HIS A 111 -1.85 6.68 0.15
CA HIS A 111 -0.88 7.75 0.36
C HIS A 111 -1.35 9.07 -0.29
N MET A 112 -1.83 9.02 -1.53
CA MET A 112 -2.30 10.20 -2.26
C MET A 112 -3.58 10.78 -1.66
N ASP A 113 -4.47 9.95 -1.10
CA ASP A 113 -5.73 10.40 -0.51
C ASP A 113 -5.58 10.93 0.92
N ASN A 114 -4.52 10.56 1.62
CA ASN A 114 -4.26 11.02 2.98
C ASN A 114 -3.39 12.28 3.01
N ILE A 115 -3.88 13.34 2.39
CA ILE A 115 -3.20 14.65 2.35
C ILE A 115 -2.78 15.16 3.75
N PRO A 116 -3.63 15.07 4.82
CA PRO A 116 -3.20 15.46 6.16
C PRO A 116 -1.97 14.68 6.66
N MET A 117 -1.88 13.38 6.37
CA MET A 117 -0.72 12.58 6.73
C MET A 117 0.53 12.98 5.94
N LEU A 118 0.40 13.30 4.65
CA LEU A 118 1.49 13.82 3.83
C LEU A 118 2.04 15.12 4.42
N PHE A 119 1.18 16.08 4.75
CA PHE A 119 1.59 17.33 5.41
C PHE A 119 2.28 17.05 6.75
N ASN A 120 1.69 16.23 7.61
CA ASN A 120 2.29 15.87 8.89
C ASN A 120 3.68 15.25 8.72
N SER A 121 3.83 14.31 7.78
CA SER A 121 5.12 13.67 7.48
C SER A 121 6.16 14.65 6.95
N ALA A 122 5.75 15.60 6.12
CA ALA A 122 6.62 16.62 5.55
C ALA A 122 7.09 17.63 6.60
N PHE A 123 6.19 18.12 7.47
CA PHE A 123 6.50 19.13 8.47
C PHE A 123 7.21 18.58 9.71
N ASN A 124 7.10 17.30 10.03
CA ASN A 124 7.81 16.68 11.15
C ASN A 124 9.31 16.41 10.86
N ARG A 125 9.80 16.81 9.71
CA ARG A 125 11.23 16.81 9.40
C ARG A 125 11.88 18.05 9.99
N ASN A 126 12.81 17.87 10.93
CA ASN A 126 13.49 18.98 11.60
C ASN A 126 14.19 19.91 10.61
N GLY A 127 13.95 21.21 10.75
CA GLY A 127 14.68 22.25 10.04
C GLY A 127 14.33 22.46 8.57
N VAL A 128 13.21 21.90 8.08
CA VAL A 128 12.77 22.07 6.68
C VAL A 128 12.03 23.39 6.46
N SER A 129 12.35 24.06 5.37
CA SER A 129 11.60 25.22 4.89
C SER A 129 10.31 24.81 4.19
N LEU A 130 9.37 25.76 4.03
CA LEU A 130 8.13 25.52 3.30
C LEU A 130 8.39 25.04 1.85
N ASN A 131 9.42 25.56 1.19
CA ASN A 131 9.77 25.15 -0.15
C ASN A 131 10.25 23.68 -0.22
N GLU A 132 11.05 23.27 0.75
CA GLU A 132 11.49 21.87 0.85
C GLU A 132 10.32 20.93 1.14
N VAL A 133 9.37 21.32 2.01
CA VAL A 133 8.14 20.58 2.26
C VAL A 133 7.34 20.40 0.96
N ARG A 134 7.13 21.49 0.20
CA ARG A 134 6.38 21.43 -1.08
C ARG A 134 7.08 20.55 -2.11
N SER A 135 8.41 20.67 -2.24
CA SER A 135 9.19 19.82 -3.15
C SER A 135 9.04 18.34 -2.77
N TRP A 136 9.22 18.02 -1.50
CA TRP A 136 9.08 16.64 -1.03
C TRP A 136 7.67 16.07 -1.24
N MET A 137 6.64 16.87 -1.00
CA MET A 137 5.25 16.45 -1.24
C MET A 137 4.98 16.19 -2.73
N ARG A 138 5.49 17.05 -3.61
CA ARG A 138 5.41 16.88 -5.05
C ARG A 138 6.07 15.56 -5.49
N ASP A 139 7.32 15.36 -5.07
CA ASP A 139 8.10 14.18 -5.44
C ASP A 139 7.41 12.90 -4.94
N SER A 140 6.88 12.91 -3.71
CA SER A 140 6.16 11.77 -3.13
C SER A 140 4.87 11.48 -3.90
N PHE A 141 4.07 12.51 -4.19
CA PHE A 141 2.81 12.38 -4.91
C PHE A 141 2.99 11.89 -6.35
N GLU A 142 4.00 12.43 -7.06
CA GLU A 142 4.34 11.99 -8.41
C GLU A 142 4.92 10.58 -8.42
N HIS A 143 5.69 10.20 -7.41
CA HIS A 143 6.21 8.85 -7.25
C HIS A 143 5.06 7.84 -7.12
N ASP A 144 4.15 8.06 -6.16
CA ASP A 144 3.02 7.16 -5.95
C ASP A 144 2.12 7.05 -7.20
N TYR A 145 1.85 8.18 -7.89
CA TYR A 145 1.10 8.14 -9.13
C TYR A 145 1.82 7.36 -10.25
N ASN A 146 3.14 7.48 -10.35
CA ASN A 146 3.94 6.76 -11.36
C ASN A 146 4.01 5.26 -11.09
N ASP A 147 3.86 4.84 -9.84
CA ASP A 147 3.87 3.44 -9.45
C ASP A 147 2.50 2.74 -9.55
N LEU A 148 1.41 3.49 -9.76
CA LEU A 148 0.11 2.91 -10.11
C LEU A 148 0.16 2.11 -11.40
N SER A 149 -0.68 1.10 -11.51
CA SER A 149 -0.97 0.42 -12.78
C SER A 149 -1.67 1.35 -13.78
N ASP A 150 -1.51 1.10 -15.08
CA ASP A 150 -2.10 1.96 -16.12
C ASP A 150 -3.63 2.06 -16.00
N ARG A 151 -4.30 0.95 -15.66
CA ARG A 151 -5.76 0.93 -15.47
C ARG A 151 -6.22 1.78 -14.29
N THR A 152 -5.44 1.84 -13.22
CA THR A 152 -5.74 2.67 -12.05
C THR A 152 -5.39 4.12 -12.32
N LYS A 153 -4.31 4.40 -13.03
CA LYS A 153 -3.97 5.76 -13.51
C LYS A 153 -5.10 6.36 -14.32
N GLU A 154 -5.64 5.62 -15.28
CA GLU A 154 -6.75 6.08 -16.12
C GLU A 154 -7.99 6.39 -15.27
N ALA A 155 -8.35 5.48 -14.36
CA ALA A 155 -9.52 5.63 -13.49
C ALA A 155 -9.37 6.74 -12.44
N PHE A 156 -8.14 7.10 -12.08
CA PHE A 156 -7.82 8.09 -11.03
C PHE A 156 -7.41 9.46 -11.58
N LEU A 157 -7.29 9.62 -12.90
CA LEU A 157 -6.70 10.80 -13.54
C LEU A 157 -7.36 12.13 -13.11
N ASP A 158 -8.68 12.19 -13.10
CA ASP A 158 -9.40 13.41 -12.72
C ASP A 158 -9.13 13.79 -11.26
N ARG A 159 -9.14 12.79 -10.38
CA ARG A 159 -8.84 12.97 -8.96
C ARG A 159 -7.39 13.37 -8.73
N TYR A 160 -6.45 12.76 -9.44
CA TYR A 160 -5.04 13.14 -9.44
C TYR A 160 -4.85 14.62 -9.81
N ASN A 161 -5.47 15.05 -10.91
CA ASN A 161 -5.38 16.44 -11.36
C ASN A 161 -6.00 17.42 -10.34
N MET A 162 -7.12 17.06 -9.73
CA MET A 162 -7.75 17.87 -8.69
C MET A 162 -6.83 18.03 -7.47
N ILE A 163 -6.27 16.93 -6.95
CA ILE A 163 -5.37 16.95 -5.79
C ILE A 163 -4.09 17.71 -6.15
N LYS A 164 -3.53 17.45 -7.32
CA LYS A 164 -2.32 18.12 -7.81
C LYS A 164 -2.51 19.64 -7.83
N ASN A 165 -3.62 20.13 -8.36
CA ASN A 165 -3.92 21.56 -8.43
C ASN A 165 -4.11 22.20 -7.04
N VAL A 166 -4.73 21.49 -6.11
CA VAL A 166 -4.99 22.00 -4.74
C VAL A 166 -3.73 21.95 -3.87
N VAL A 167 -2.96 20.87 -3.94
CA VAL A 167 -1.84 20.59 -3.02
C VAL A 167 -0.52 21.12 -3.57
N LEU A 168 -0.32 21.00 -4.88
CA LEU A 168 0.93 21.32 -5.57
C LEU A 168 0.81 22.54 -6.49
N GLY A 169 -0.37 23.15 -6.54
CA GLY A 169 -0.65 24.28 -7.43
C GLY A 169 0.41 25.39 -7.33
N ASP A 170 0.81 25.91 -8.46
CA ASP A 170 1.71 27.07 -8.54
C ASP A 170 1.00 28.29 -7.96
N ILE A 171 1.48 28.77 -6.80
CA ILE A 171 1.17 30.08 -6.27
C ILE A 171 2.27 31.02 -6.70
#